data_6354859c565e480e00c854d9c268d227
#
_entry.id   6354859c565e480e00c854d9c268d227
#
_cell.length_a   1.000
_cell.length_b   1.000
_cell.length_c   1.000
_cell.angle_alpha   90.00
_cell.angle_beta   90.00
_cell.angle_gamma   90.00
#
_symmetry.space_group_name_H-M   'P 1'
#
loop_
_entity.id
_entity.type
_entity.pdbx_description
1 polymer ?
#
loop_
_entity_poly.entity_id
_entity_poly.type
_entity_poly.pdbx_seq_one_letter_code
_entity_poly.pdbx_strand_id
1 'polypeptide(L)'
;SVVAMNVFVDLLKAGKNVQFVAPNSSFKSAMIDVLAWHKVEAKNRLTKIFSGATKFYEAPPLSYDVLIVDEAHRLKAKGTYMYKGDSQVEDVIKASRVNVFFIDDEQMIRPNDEGSMDYVEAVAKKNHSEVIKVHLNAQFRCSGADGFVSWVEHTLQIRDTANFDGWDKKSFEFKIMDTPQELERYIYKKQCNGDTARIVAGFAWPWTATKNGNPDAEVADVTIPEYGYARPWNSRHDQYTWAIDETKSHQIGCIHTSQGLEFDYIGVILGKDIYYDPATHTINGDYANYYDKTGKVGLKNKPDELSRYIKNIYR
;
A
#
# COMPACT_ATOMS: atom_id res chain seq x y z
N SER A 1 -4.13 -3.35 -10.07
CA SER A 1 -5.40 -2.58 -10.11
C SER A 1 -5.99 -2.43 -11.52
N VAL A 2 -5.20 -2.12 -12.57
CA VAL A 2 -5.73 -1.93 -13.94
C VAL A 2 -6.42 -3.20 -14.46
N VAL A 3 -5.76 -4.36 -14.35
CA VAL A 3 -6.35 -5.65 -14.77
C VAL A 3 -7.59 -5.97 -13.95
N ALA A 4 -7.51 -5.78 -12.62
CA ALA A 4 -8.65 -5.98 -11.72
C ALA A 4 -9.88 -5.16 -12.12
N MET A 5 -9.65 -3.90 -12.48
CA MET A 5 -10.72 -2.99 -12.90
C MET A 5 -11.32 -3.41 -14.25
N ASN A 6 -10.51 -3.79 -15.22
CA ASN A 6 -11.02 -4.26 -16.51
C ASN A 6 -11.89 -5.52 -16.35
N VAL A 7 -11.41 -6.51 -15.59
CA VAL A 7 -12.19 -7.73 -15.28
C VAL A 7 -13.51 -7.38 -14.58
N PHE A 8 -13.46 -6.43 -13.62
CA PHE A 8 -14.64 -5.97 -12.91
C PHE A 8 -15.69 -5.35 -13.86
N VAL A 9 -15.26 -4.45 -14.75
CA VAL A 9 -16.15 -3.79 -15.72
C VAL A 9 -16.78 -4.81 -16.70
N ASP A 10 -15.99 -5.76 -17.18
CA ASP A 10 -16.48 -6.76 -18.11
C ASP A 10 -17.51 -7.70 -17.46
N LEU A 11 -17.32 -8.08 -16.21
CA LEU A 11 -18.28 -8.87 -15.45
C LEU A 11 -19.57 -8.09 -15.16
N LEU A 12 -19.49 -6.79 -14.86
CA LEU A 12 -20.67 -5.94 -14.72
C LEU A 12 -21.45 -5.84 -16.02
N LYS A 13 -20.77 -5.64 -17.17
CA LYS A 13 -21.41 -5.63 -18.50
C LYS A 13 -22.09 -6.96 -18.83
N ALA A 14 -21.54 -8.07 -18.33
CA ALA A 14 -22.13 -9.40 -18.44
C ALA A 14 -23.31 -9.65 -17.47
N GLY A 15 -23.73 -8.63 -16.71
CA GLY A 15 -24.87 -8.70 -15.79
C GLY A 15 -24.61 -9.54 -14.53
N LYS A 16 -23.34 -9.74 -14.14
CA LYS A 16 -22.99 -10.49 -12.94
C LYS A 16 -23.13 -9.64 -11.68
N ASN A 17 -23.53 -10.26 -10.57
CA ASN A 17 -23.48 -9.64 -9.24
C ASN A 17 -22.03 -9.64 -8.73
N VAL A 18 -21.33 -8.54 -9.00
CA VAL A 18 -19.88 -8.40 -8.74
C VAL A 18 -19.63 -7.29 -7.72
N GLN A 19 -18.65 -7.52 -6.84
CA GLN A 19 -18.10 -6.46 -5.98
C GLN A 19 -16.59 -6.35 -6.18
N PHE A 20 -16.11 -5.11 -6.16
CA PHE A 20 -14.68 -4.81 -6.06
C PHE A 20 -14.33 -4.61 -4.59
N VAL A 21 -13.42 -5.42 -4.08
CA VAL A 21 -12.98 -5.43 -2.69
C VAL A 21 -11.59 -4.84 -2.59
N ALA A 22 -11.48 -3.69 -1.92
CA ALA A 22 -10.21 -3.03 -1.64
C ALA A 22 -9.97 -3.02 -0.12
N PRO A 23 -9.09 -3.86 0.41
CA PRO A 23 -8.76 -3.88 1.84
C PRO A 23 -8.18 -2.57 2.35
N ASN A 24 -7.46 -1.83 1.49
CA ASN A 24 -6.94 -0.50 1.80
C ASN A 24 -8.02 0.58 1.63
N SER A 25 -8.39 1.22 2.74
CA SER A 25 -9.44 2.24 2.74
C SER A 25 -9.05 3.53 2.02
N SER A 26 -7.78 3.92 2.06
CA SER A 26 -7.28 5.12 1.35
C SER A 26 -7.36 4.93 -0.15
N PHE A 27 -6.89 3.79 -0.66
CA PHE A 27 -6.99 3.43 -2.06
C PHE A 27 -8.46 3.38 -2.53
N LYS A 28 -9.33 2.72 -1.75
CA LYS A 28 -10.77 2.67 -2.05
C LYS A 28 -11.38 4.08 -2.15
N SER A 29 -11.08 4.95 -1.19
CA SER A 29 -11.62 6.31 -1.16
C SER A 29 -11.12 7.14 -2.35
N ALA A 30 -9.82 7.11 -2.62
CA ALA A 30 -9.25 7.80 -3.78
C ALA A 30 -9.88 7.35 -5.10
N MET A 31 -10.06 6.03 -5.29
CA MET A 31 -10.70 5.48 -6.48
C MET A 31 -12.15 5.97 -6.64
N ILE A 32 -12.94 5.93 -5.57
CA ILE A 32 -14.32 6.43 -5.57
C ILE A 32 -14.36 7.92 -5.91
N ASP A 33 -13.46 8.72 -5.33
CA ASP A 33 -13.44 10.17 -5.55
C ASP A 33 -13.01 10.52 -6.98
N VAL A 34 -12.02 9.85 -7.54
CA VAL A 34 -11.59 10.03 -8.93
C VAL A 34 -12.70 9.66 -9.91
N LEU A 35 -13.35 8.50 -9.73
CA LEU A 35 -14.45 8.08 -10.59
C LEU A 35 -15.67 9.02 -10.51
N ALA A 36 -15.98 9.53 -9.31
CA ALA A 36 -17.06 10.51 -9.13
C ALA A 36 -16.70 11.87 -9.75
N TRP A 37 -15.43 12.32 -9.61
CA TRP A 37 -14.95 13.55 -10.26
C TRP A 37 -15.07 13.50 -11.77
N HIS A 38 -14.68 12.40 -12.37
CA HIS A 38 -14.85 12.17 -13.83
C HIS A 38 -16.28 11.87 -14.26
N LYS A 39 -17.26 11.97 -13.34
CA LYS A 39 -18.69 11.73 -13.60
C LYS A 39 -18.98 10.35 -14.22
N VAL A 40 -18.15 9.37 -13.91
CA VAL A 40 -18.35 7.99 -14.37
C VAL A 40 -19.63 7.41 -13.76
N GLU A 41 -19.82 7.65 -12.45
CA GLU A 41 -21.05 7.27 -11.73
C GLU A 41 -21.18 8.13 -10.44
N ALA A 42 -22.39 8.16 -9.87
CA ALA A 42 -22.65 8.88 -8.64
C ALA A 42 -21.92 8.23 -7.44
N LYS A 43 -21.32 9.06 -6.57
CA LYS A 43 -20.51 8.60 -5.43
C LYS A 43 -21.24 7.58 -4.53
N ASN A 44 -22.54 7.75 -4.32
CA ASN A 44 -23.35 6.82 -3.52
C ASN A 44 -23.52 5.44 -4.18
N ARG A 45 -23.47 5.34 -5.50
CA ARG A 45 -23.47 4.06 -6.21
C ARG A 45 -22.09 3.42 -6.19
N LEU A 46 -21.04 4.22 -6.40
CA LEU A 46 -19.65 3.76 -6.31
C LEU A 46 -19.35 3.13 -4.94
N THR A 47 -19.81 3.75 -3.84
CA THR A 47 -19.65 3.20 -2.48
C THR A 47 -20.37 1.87 -2.26
N LYS A 48 -21.37 1.52 -3.09
CA LYS A 48 -22.02 0.20 -3.04
C LYS A 48 -21.25 -0.86 -3.83
N ILE A 49 -20.54 -0.46 -4.86
CA ILE A 49 -19.78 -1.34 -5.76
C ILE A 49 -18.38 -1.61 -5.19
N PHE A 50 -17.75 -0.58 -4.60
CA PHE A 50 -16.44 -0.68 -3.97
C PHE A 50 -16.59 -0.86 -2.47
N SER A 51 -16.03 -1.92 -1.92
CA SER A 51 -16.18 -2.24 -0.51
C SER A 51 -14.83 -2.61 0.15
N GLY A 52 -14.78 -2.48 1.47
CA GLY A 52 -13.74 -3.11 2.27
C GLY A 52 -14.06 -4.59 2.55
N ALA A 53 -13.06 -5.34 2.97
CA ALA A 53 -13.22 -6.77 3.26
C ALA A 53 -14.00 -7.07 4.56
N THR A 54 -14.09 -6.11 5.46
CA THR A 54 -14.67 -6.31 6.80
C THR A 54 -16.15 -6.67 6.81
N LYS A 55 -16.90 -6.37 5.74
CA LYS A 55 -18.35 -6.65 5.72
C LYS A 55 -18.71 -8.11 5.42
N PHE A 56 -17.77 -8.88 4.86
CA PHE A 56 -18.08 -10.22 4.34
C PHE A 56 -18.25 -11.27 5.44
N TYR A 57 -17.83 -11.01 6.68
CA TYR A 57 -18.05 -11.93 7.78
C TYR A 57 -19.56 -12.15 8.10
N GLU A 58 -20.43 -11.19 7.73
CA GLU A 58 -21.88 -11.29 7.86
C GLU A 58 -22.59 -11.67 6.55
N ALA A 59 -21.85 -11.77 5.44
CA ALA A 59 -22.44 -12.04 4.14
C ALA A 59 -22.96 -13.49 4.08
N PRO A 60 -24.18 -13.71 3.57
CA PRO A 60 -24.66 -15.07 3.31
C PRO A 60 -23.70 -15.79 2.35
N PRO A 61 -23.48 -17.11 2.52
CA PRO A 61 -22.68 -17.87 1.59
C PRO A 61 -23.17 -17.74 0.14
N LEU A 62 -22.24 -17.63 -0.80
CA LEU A 62 -22.50 -17.58 -2.25
C LEU A 62 -23.48 -16.47 -2.68
N SER A 63 -23.54 -15.35 -1.91
CA SER A 63 -24.42 -14.21 -2.18
C SER A 63 -23.96 -13.34 -3.35
N TYR A 64 -22.70 -13.49 -3.77
CA TYR A 64 -22.14 -12.83 -4.95
C TYR A 64 -21.76 -13.84 -6.03
N ASP A 65 -21.86 -13.44 -7.30
CA ASP A 65 -21.32 -14.24 -8.39
C ASP A 65 -19.80 -14.19 -8.39
N VAL A 66 -19.25 -12.98 -8.27
CA VAL A 66 -17.79 -12.77 -8.26
C VAL A 66 -17.40 -11.71 -7.23
N LEU A 67 -16.35 -11.98 -6.47
CA LEU A 67 -15.63 -10.97 -5.69
C LEU A 67 -14.23 -10.79 -6.27
N ILE A 68 -13.89 -9.55 -6.64
CA ILE A 68 -12.55 -9.19 -7.10
C ILE A 68 -11.86 -8.48 -5.96
N VAL A 69 -10.80 -9.07 -5.45
CA VAL A 69 -10.03 -8.55 -4.31
C VAL A 69 -8.70 -8.01 -4.82
N ASP A 70 -8.58 -6.70 -4.88
CA ASP A 70 -7.32 -6.04 -5.21
C ASP A 70 -6.51 -5.82 -3.93
N GLU A 71 -5.18 -5.85 -4.02
CA GLU A 71 -4.28 -5.76 -2.86
C GLU A 71 -4.63 -6.81 -1.78
N ALA A 72 -4.90 -8.05 -2.20
CA ALA A 72 -5.42 -9.10 -1.32
C ALA A 72 -4.44 -9.50 -0.21
N HIS A 73 -3.13 -9.27 -0.39
CA HIS A 73 -2.10 -9.43 0.66
C HIS A 73 -2.38 -8.56 1.90
N ARG A 74 -3.26 -7.55 1.80
CA ARG A 74 -3.71 -6.69 2.91
C ARG A 74 -4.93 -7.23 3.68
N LEU A 75 -5.51 -8.35 3.30
CA LEU A 75 -6.57 -9.01 4.06
C LEU A 75 -6.08 -9.36 5.46
N LYS A 76 -6.96 -9.32 6.44
CA LYS A 76 -6.62 -9.37 7.86
C LYS A 76 -7.12 -10.63 8.55
N ALA A 77 -6.29 -11.07 9.51
CA ALA A 77 -6.66 -12.07 10.49
C ALA A 77 -7.59 -11.51 11.58
N LYS A 78 -8.09 -12.42 12.41
CA LYS A 78 -8.83 -12.12 13.63
C LYS A 78 -8.12 -11.09 14.53
N GLY A 79 -8.90 -10.27 15.23
CA GLY A 79 -8.39 -9.28 16.19
C GLY A 79 -8.01 -7.94 15.57
N THR A 80 -8.25 -7.75 14.28
CA THR A 80 -8.09 -6.45 13.62
C THR A 80 -9.24 -5.51 14.02
N TYR A 81 -8.92 -4.23 14.24
CA TYR A 81 -9.89 -3.20 14.62
C TYR A 81 -11.10 -3.17 13.68
N MET A 82 -12.31 -3.16 14.26
CA MET A 82 -13.61 -3.19 13.58
C MET A 82 -13.91 -4.47 12.76
N TYR A 83 -13.08 -5.50 12.81
CA TYR A 83 -13.34 -6.78 12.17
C TYR A 83 -13.74 -7.83 13.23
N LYS A 84 -14.87 -8.48 13.04
CA LYS A 84 -15.45 -9.44 14.00
C LYS A 84 -15.34 -10.89 13.55
N GLY A 85 -14.94 -11.14 12.29
CA GLY A 85 -14.70 -12.48 11.76
C GLY A 85 -13.38 -13.09 12.24
N ASP A 86 -13.10 -14.29 11.78
CA ASP A 86 -11.87 -15.01 12.10
C ASP A 86 -10.79 -14.83 11.03
N SER A 87 -11.16 -14.81 9.75
CA SER A 87 -10.27 -14.59 8.60
C SER A 87 -11.02 -13.88 7.48
N GLN A 88 -10.54 -12.72 7.05
CA GLN A 88 -11.12 -12.01 5.91
C GLN A 88 -10.97 -12.80 4.60
N VAL A 89 -9.93 -13.61 4.47
CA VAL A 89 -9.76 -14.52 3.32
C VAL A 89 -10.88 -15.54 3.27
N GLU A 90 -11.17 -16.20 4.41
CA GLU A 90 -12.22 -17.21 4.49
C GLU A 90 -13.62 -16.62 4.27
N ASP A 91 -13.88 -15.43 4.84
CA ASP A 91 -15.16 -14.74 4.68
C ASP A 91 -15.42 -14.37 3.22
N VAL A 92 -14.41 -13.85 2.52
CA VAL A 92 -14.51 -13.51 1.10
C VAL A 92 -14.74 -14.76 0.25
N ILE A 93 -13.99 -15.84 0.51
CA ILE A 93 -14.14 -17.10 -0.23
C ILE A 93 -15.57 -17.66 -0.07
N LYS A 94 -16.11 -17.65 1.15
CA LYS A 94 -17.46 -18.16 1.42
C LYS A 94 -18.58 -17.30 0.81
N ALA A 95 -18.36 -16.00 0.70
CA ALA A 95 -19.38 -15.06 0.26
C ALA A 95 -19.68 -15.11 -1.24
N SER A 96 -18.83 -15.69 -2.09
CA SER A 96 -19.04 -15.72 -3.53
C SER A 96 -18.79 -17.07 -4.20
N ARG A 97 -19.31 -17.21 -5.41
CA ARG A 97 -19.10 -18.40 -6.26
C ARG A 97 -17.72 -18.45 -6.86
N VAL A 98 -17.18 -17.27 -7.23
CA VAL A 98 -15.84 -17.09 -7.80
C VAL A 98 -15.15 -15.95 -7.08
N ASN A 99 -13.89 -16.15 -6.74
CA ASN A 99 -13.03 -15.12 -6.17
C ASN A 99 -11.82 -14.90 -7.09
N VAL A 100 -11.48 -13.64 -7.34
CA VAL A 100 -10.27 -13.27 -8.06
C VAL A 100 -9.41 -12.45 -7.11
N PHE A 101 -8.28 -13.00 -6.69
CA PHE A 101 -7.35 -12.34 -5.79
C PHE A 101 -6.14 -11.81 -6.55
N PHE A 102 -5.87 -10.52 -6.44
CA PHE A 102 -4.61 -9.90 -6.89
C PHE A 102 -3.69 -9.79 -5.69
N ILE A 103 -2.60 -10.55 -5.72
CA ILE A 103 -1.67 -10.74 -4.59
C ILE A 103 -0.26 -10.38 -5.02
N ASP A 104 0.45 -9.67 -4.15
CA ASP A 104 1.90 -9.50 -4.19
C ASP A 104 2.43 -9.69 -2.76
N ASP A 105 3.02 -10.85 -2.47
CA ASP A 105 3.49 -11.20 -1.12
C ASP A 105 4.61 -10.26 -0.63
N GLU A 106 5.37 -9.66 -1.55
CA GLU A 106 6.42 -8.69 -1.25
C GLU A 106 5.85 -7.33 -0.80
N GLN A 107 4.54 -7.11 -0.92
CA GLN A 107 3.85 -5.93 -0.42
C GLN A 107 3.17 -6.14 0.95
N MET A 108 3.41 -7.27 1.60
CA MET A 108 3.01 -7.48 3.00
C MET A 108 3.88 -6.66 3.92
N ILE A 109 3.27 -5.79 4.73
CA ILE A 109 3.99 -4.83 5.59
C ILE A 109 3.66 -4.95 7.08
N ARG A 110 2.81 -5.92 7.45
CA ARG A 110 2.39 -6.13 8.84
C ARG A 110 2.20 -7.61 9.16
N PRO A 111 2.49 -8.03 10.41
CA PRO A 111 2.30 -9.42 10.84
C PRO A 111 0.86 -9.93 10.74
N ASN A 112 -0.13 -9.04 10.80
CA ASN A 112 -1.55 -9.42 10.70
C ASN A 112 -2.11 -9.31 9.27
N ASP A 113 -1.27 -9.05 8.28
CA ASP A 113 -1.62 -9.24 6.87
C ASP A 113 -1.64 -10.75 6.59
N GLU A 114 -2.81 -11.28 6.20
CA GLU A 114 -3.06 -12.73 6.10
C GLU A 114 -3.19 -13.21 4.65
N GLY A 115 -3.35 -12.29 3.72
CA GLY A 115 -3.70 -12.59 2.32
C GLY A 115 -2.52 -13.04 1.46
N SER A 116 -1.56 -13.81 1.99
CA SER A 116 -0.50 -14.41 1.17
C SER A 116 -1.04 -15.44 0.18
N MET A 117 -0.33 -15.65 -0.91
CA MET A 117 -0.72 -16.62 -1.95
C MET A 117 -0.93 -18.02 -1.35
N ASP A 118 -0.01 -18.47 -0.53
CA ASP A 118 -0.08 -19.80 0.09
C ASP A 118 -1.27 -19.94 1.05
N TYR A 119 -1.54 -18.89 1.83
CA TYR A 119 -2.67 -18.91 2.76
C TYR A 119 -4.01 -18.88 2.03
N VAL A 120 -4.16 -18.03 1.02
CA VAL A 120 -5.37 -17.98 0.17
C VAL A 120 -5.62 -19.33 -0.49
N GLU A 121 -4.59 -19.98 -1.03
CA GLU A 121 -4.70 -21.31 -1.63
C GLU A 121 -5.13 -22.36 -0.59
N ALA A 122 -4.53 -22.37 0.59
CA ALA A 122 -4.86 -23.30 1.66
C ALA A 122 -6.33 -23.16 2.10
N VAL A 123 -6.80 -21.92 2.27
CA VAL A 123 -8.19 -21.62 2.65
C VAL A 123 -9.16 -22.00 1.52
N ALA A 124 -8.82 -21.74 0.26
CA ALA A 124 -9.62 -22.13 -0.89
C ALA A 124 -9.80 -23.66 -0.96
N LYS A 125 -8.71 -24.42 -0.82
CA LYS A 125 -8.74 -25.89 -0.77
C LYS A 125 -9.58 -26.43 0.39
N LYS A 126 -9.45 -25.81 1.58
CA LYS A 126 -10.27 -26.15 2.76
C LYS A 126 -11.77 -25.97 2.48
N ASN A 127 -12.14 -24.98 1.66
CA ASN A 127 -13.51 -24.72 1.25
C ASN A 127 -13.90 -25.42 -0.07
N HIS A 128 -13.15 -26.45 -0.48
CA HIS A 128 -13.40 -27.27 -1.68
C HIS A 128 -13.46 -26.46 -2.98
N SER A 129 -12.75 -25.35 -3.06
CA SER A 129 -12.67 -24.52 -4.26
C SER A 129 -11.55 -25.00 -5.19
N GLU A 130 -11.80 -24.97 -6.49
CA GLU A 130 -10.76 -25.09 -7.50
C GLU A 130 -9.88 -23.85 -7.49
N VAL A 131 -8.56 -24.03 -7.59
CA VAL A 131 -7.58 -22.93 -7.55
C VAL A 131 -6.84 -22.86 -8.88
N ILE A 132 -6.93 -21.71 -9.54
CA ILE A 132 -6.19 -21.39 -10.77
C ILE A 132 -5.23 -20.27 -10.45
N LYS A 133 -3.92 -20.49 -10.69
CA LYS A 133 -2.88 -19.47 -10.50
C LYS A 133 -2.49 -18.88 -11.83
N VAL A 134 -2.49 -17.56 -11.92
CA VAL A 134 -2.05 -16.79 -13.08
C VAL A 134 -0.98 -15.80 -12.64
N HIS A 135 0.13 -15.77 -13.32
CA HIS A 135 1.19 -14.79 -13.09
C HIS A 135 1.07 -13.63 -14.07
N LEU A 136 1.05 -12.40 -13.56
CA LEU A 136 1.13 -11.20 -14.37
C LEU A 136 2.60 -10.87 -14.61
N ASN A 137 3.10 -11.18 -15.80
CA ASN A 137 4.51 -11.00 -16.15
C ASN A 137 4.83 -9.56 -16.59
N ALA A 138 3.83 -8.77 -16.99
CA ALA A 138 4.05 -7.41 -17.45
C ALA A 138 4.03 -6.42 -16.29
N GLN A 139 5.11 -5.68 -16.13
CA GLN A 139 5.21 -4.56 -15.19
C GLN A 139 4.82 -3.27 -15.91
N PHE A 140 3.72 -2.65 -15.49
CA PHE A 140 3.27 -1.36 -16.03
C PHE A 140 3.66 -0.18 -15.15
N ARG A 141 4.04 -0.43 -13.88
CA ARG A 141 4.53 0.62 -12.98
C ARG A 141 5.93 1.07 -13.40
N CYS A 142 6.34 2.25 -12.94
CA CYS A 142 7.62 2.84 -13.29
C CYS A 142 7.84 2.91 -14.81
N SER A 143 6.80 3.24 -15.57
CA SER A 143 6.85 3.31 -17.05
C SER A 143 7.34 2.00 -17.71
N GLY A 144 7.08 0.84 -17.08
CA GLY A 144 7.54 -0.47 -17.55
C GLY A 144 9.04 -0.72 -17.31
N ALA A 145 9.69 0.05 -16.43
CA ALA A 145 11.09 -0.16 -16.07
C ALA A 145 11.27 -1.36 -15.14
N ASP A 146 11.11 -2.57 -15.66
CA ASP A 146 11.27 -3.85 -14.91
C ASP A 146 12.62 -3.91 -14.18
N GLY A 147 13.67 -3.37 -14.78
CA GLY A 147 14.98 -3.28 -14.18
C GLY A 147 15.01 -2.44 -12.91
N PHE A 148 14.19 -1.38 -12.80
CA PHE A 148 14.14 -0.54 -11.60
C PHE A 148 13.61 -1.31 -10.39
N VAL A 149 12.49 -2.00 -10.54
CA VAL A 149 11.89 -2.77 -9.44
C VAL A 149 12.84 -3.87 -8.96
N SER A 150 13.43 -4.64 -9.89
CA SER A 150 14.39 -5.70 -9.55
C SER A 150 15.68 -5.15 -8.92
N TRP A 151 16.12 -3.94 -9.33
CA TRP A 151 17.24 -3.26 -8.70
C TRP A 151 16.91 -2.79 -7.27
N VAL A 152 15.71 -2.25 -7.02
CA VAL A 152 15.25 -1.90 -5.67
C VAL A 152 15.19 -3.13 -4.77
N GLU A 153 14.63 -4.24 -5.26
CA GLU A 153 14.54 -5.49 -4.51
C GLU A 153 15.91 -6.06 -4.16
N HIS A 154 16.86 -6.00 -5.11
CA HIS A 154 18.24 -6.38 -4.88
C HIS A 154 18.92 -5.45 -3.88
N THR A 155 18.81 -4.13 -4.08
CA THR A 155 19.44 -3.11 -3.22
C THR A 155 18.92 -3.18 -1.78
N LEU A 156 17.63 -3.35 -1.59
CA LEU A 156 17.03 -3.54 -0.27
C LEU A 156 17.23 -4.95 0.28
N GLN A 157 17.85 -5.86 -0.47
CA GLN A 157 18.04 -7.26 -0.09
C GLN A 157 16.72 -7.96 0.29
N ILE A 158 15.66 -7.67 -0.46
CA ILE A 158 14.37 -8.36 -0.36
C ILE A 158 14.49 -9.69 -1.11
N ARG A 159 15.05 -9.65 -2.32
CA ARG A 159 15.25 -10.78 -3.20
C ARG A 159 16.55 -10.59 -3.98
N ASP A 160 17.32 -11.67 -4.14
CA ASP A 160 18.49 -11.64 -4.99
C ASP A 160 18.05 -11.75 -6.47
N THR A 161 18.06 -10.60 -7.15
CA THR A 161 17.68 -10.50 -8.56
C THR A 161 18.89 -10.46 -9.49
N ALA A 162 20.11 -10.49 -8.93
CA ALA A 162 21.36 -10.29 -9.66
C ALA A 162 21.37 -9.00 -10.53
N ASN A 163 20.51 -8.05 -10.28
CA ASN A 163 20.46 -6.78 -11.00
C ASN A 163 21.34 -5.73 -10.31
N PHE A 164 22.60 -5.66 -10.70
CA PHE A 164 23.58 -4.68 -10.23
C PHE A 164 23.58 -3.42 -11.09
N ASP A 165 23.24 -3.54 -12.38
CA ASP A 165 23.39 -2.48 -13.39
C ASP A 165 22.23 -1.49 -13.41
N GLY A 166 21.13 -1.85 -12.73
CA GLY A 166 19.93 -1.02 -12.65
C GLY A 166 18.98 -1.19 -13.85
N TRP A 167 18.65 -0.11 -14.51
CA TRP A 167 17.64 -0.06 -15.57
C TRP A 167 17.98 1.03 -16.60
N ASP A 168 17.20 1.10 -17.70
CA ASP A 168 17.28 2.21 -18.64
C ASP A 168 16.80 3.52 -17.99
N LYS A 169 17.74 4.38 -17.64
CA LYS A 169 17.51 5.67 -16.97
C LYS A 169 16.72 6.68 -17.82
N LYS A 170 16.50 6.41 -19.11
CA LYS A 170 15.64 7.23 -19.97
C LYS A 170 14.16 6.96 -19.72
N SER A 171 13.83 5.74 -19.34
CA SER A 171 12.43 5.34 -19.07
C SER A 171 11.98 5.70 -17.67
N PHE A 172 12.89 5.70 -16.70
CA PHE A 172 12.60 6.01 -15.30
C PHE A 172 13.80 6.68 -14.63
N GLU A 173 13.57 7.83 -14.00
CA GLU A 173 14.60 8.62 -13.32
C GLU A 173 14.63 8.29 -11.82
N PHE A 174 15.82 8.05 -11.28
CA PHE A 174 16.06 7.93 -9.84
C PHE A 174 17.15 8.90 -9.42
N LYS A 175 16.89 9.70 -8.40
CA LYS A 175 17.83 10.70 -7.85
C LYS A 175 17.95 10.56 -6.35
N ILE A 176 19.17 10.75 -5.87
CA ILE A 176 19.44 10.94 -4.44
C ILE A 176 19.64 12.44 -4.22
N MET A 177 18.98 12.98 -3.20
CA MET A 177 19.08 14.37 -2.80
C MET A 177 19.91 14.48 -1.51
N ASP A 178 20.76 15.51 -1.41
CA ASP A 178 21.63 15.68 -0.25
C ASP A 178 20.87 16.16 1.00
N THR A 179 19.74 16.84 0.80
CA THR A 179 18.93 17.39 1.88
C THR A 179 17.43 17.18 1.66
N PRO A 180 16.63 17.08 2.73
CA PRO A 180 15.17 16.98 2.59
C PRO A 180 14.55 18.24 1.97
N GLN A 181 15.18 19.41 2.13
CA GLN A 181 14.74 20.64 1.49
C GLN A 181 14.95 20.62 -0.04
N GLU A 182 16.01 19.97 -0.52
CA GLU A 182 16.22 19.77 -1.97
C GLU A 182 15.17 18.84 -2.55
N LEU A 183 14.90 17.74 -1.86
CA LEU A 183 13.82 16.83 -2.23
C LEU A 183 12.49 17.57 -2.33
N GLU A 184 12.14 18.33 -1.30
CA GLU A 184 10.89 19.09 -1.25
C GLU A 184 10.78 20.10 -2.38
N ARG A 185 11.83 20.88 -2.64
CA ARG A 185 11.88 21.85 -3.76
C ARG A 185 11.72 21.15 -5.12
N TYR A 186 12.34 19.97 -5.28
CA TYR A 186 12.24 19.21 -6.52
C TYR A 186 10.81 18.72 -6.74
N ILE A 187 10.19 18.10 -5.74
CA ILE A 187 8.82 17.62 -5.79
C ILE A 187 7.82 18.77 -6.02
N TYR A 188 7.98 19.89 -5.29
CA TYR A 188 7.14 21.08 -5.47
C TYR A 188 7.23 21.64 -6.89
N LYS A 189 8.43 21.70 -7.47
CA LYS A 189 8.60 22.13 -8.85
C LYS A 189 7.82 21.25 -9.84
N LYS A 190 7.80 19.93 -9.59
CA LYS A 190 7.04 18.99 -10.42
C LYS A 190 5.54 19.22 -10.31
N GLN A 191 5.03 19.43 -9.10
CA GLN A 191 3.63 19.81 -8.88
C GLN A 191 3.24 21.11 -9.61
N CYS A 192 4.08 22.13 -9.55
CA CYS A 192 3.86 23.39 -10.27
C CYS A 192 3.80 23.21 -11.79
N ASN A 193 4.40 22.16 -12.33
CA ASN A 193 4.31 21.80 -13.75
C ASN A 193 3.06 21.00 -14.11
N GLY A 194 2.23 20.66 -13.12
CA GLY A 194 1.01 19.85 -13.30
C GLY A 194 1.20 18.34 -13.15
N ASP A 195 2.41 17.90 -12.73
CA ASP A 195 2.68 16.48 -12.48
C ASP A 195 2.06 16.05 -11.15
N THR A 196 1.58 14.82 -11.06
CA THR A 196 1.20 14.20 -9.78
C THR A 196 2.46 13.86 -8.99
N ALA A 197 2.73 14.62 -7.93
CA ALA A 197 3.97 14.45 -7.16
C ALA A 197 3.72 14.58 -5.66
N ARG A 198 4.32 13.70 -4.86
CA ARG A 198 4.16 13.66 -3.39
C ARG A 198 5.46 13.22 -2.71
N ILE A 199 5.55 13.51 -1.40
CA ILE A 199 6.61 12.98 -0.54
C ILE A 199 6.01 11.99 0.42
N VAL A 200 6.69 10.87 0.63
CA VAL A 200 6.34 9.82 1.59
C VAL A 200 7.51 9.53 2.53
N ALA A 201 7.19 9.04 3.72
CA ALA A 201 8.19 8.56 4.66
C ALA A 201 7.70 7.26 5.31
N GLY A 202 8.67 6.43 5.74
CA GLY A 202 8.40 5.25 6.56
C GLY A 202 7.99 5.62 7.99
N PHE A 203 7.83 4.62 8.82
CA PHE A 203 7.40 4.80 10.21
C PHE A 203 8.58 5.05 11.16
N ALA A 204 9.51 5.93 10.77
CA ALA A 204 10.71 6.28 11.54
C ALA A 204 10.51 7.41 12.56
N TRP A 205 9.29 7.94 12.66
CA TRP A 205 8.92 8.99 13.62
C TRP A 205 7.67 8.61 14.42
N PRO A 206 7.55 9.07 15.67
CA PRO A 206 6.33 8.88 16.44
C PRO A 206 5.16 9.64 15.82
N TRP A 207 4.07 8.96 15.54
CA TRP A 207 2.84 9.61 15.10
C TRP A 207 2.08 10.20 16.30
N THR A 208 2.14 11.53 16.47
CA THR A 208 1.60 12.23 17.63
C THR A 208 0.33 13.02 17.34
N ALA A 209 0.00 13.30 16.09
CA ALA A 209 -1.14 14.09 15.66
C ALA A 209 -2.45 13.70 16.35
N THR A 210 -2.65 12.41 16.66
CA THR A 210 -3.86 11.92 17.34
C THR A 210 -3.84 12.07 18.86
N LYS A 211 -2.68 12.34 19.48
CA LYS A 211 -2.58 12.45 20.96
C LYS A 211 -3.15 13.75 21.51
N ASN A 212 -3.17 14.79 20.71
CA ASN A 212 -3.60 16.13 21.13
C ASN A 212 -5.12 16.36 21.05
N GLY A 213 -5.90 15.31 20.79
CA GLY A 213 -7.36 15.39 20.73
C GLY A 213 -7.92 16.16 19.52
N ASN A 214 -7.06 16.71 18.68
CA ASN A 214 -7.44 17.36 17.42
C ASN A 214 -6.94 16.54 16.23
N PRO A 215 -7.80 15.71 15.60
CA PRO A 215 -7.41 14.90 14.44
C PRO A 215 -7.05 15.74 13.23
N ASP A 216 -7.42 17.01 13.20
CA ASP A 216 -7.19 17.95 12.09
C ASP A 216 -5.90 18.77 12.29
N ALA A 217 -5.22 18.62 13.43
CA ALA A 217 -3.99 19.34 13.69
C ALA A 217 -2.87 18.85 12.75
N GLU A 218 -2.30 19.76 12.00
CA GLU A 218 -1.08 19.53 11.24
C GLU A 218 0.11 19.53 12.21
N VAL A 219 0.45 18.36 12.72
CA VAL A 219 1.60 18.17 13.60
C VAL A 219 2.82 17.78 12.77
N ALA A 220 3.91 18.54 12.93
CA ALA A 220 5.16 18.27 12.26
C ALA A 220 5.87 17.05 12.88
N ASP A 221 5.35 15.86 12.65
CA ASP A 221 5.87 14.61 13.19
C ASP A 221 7.14 14.13 12.47
N VAL A 222 7.29 14.38 11.16
CA VAL A 222 8.55 14.12 10.46
C VAL A 222 9.52 15.26 10.76
N THR A 223 10.52 14.97 11.59
CA THR A 223 11.53 15.94 12.02
C THR A 223 12.92 15.42 11.74
N ILE A 224 13.74 16.25 11.10
CA ILE A 224 15.15 15.96 10.80
C ILE A 224 15.98 17.18 11.31
N PRO A 225 16.30 17.20 12.63
CA PRO A 225 16.88 18.37 13.28
C PRO A 225 18.18 18.85 12.67
N GLU A 226 19.02 17.95 12.18
CA GLU A 226 20.31 18.24 11.53
C GLU A 226 20.18 19.13 10.28
N TYR A 227 18.99 19.12 9.66
CA TYR A 227 18.65 19.98 8.52
C TYR A 227 17.63 21.06 8.86
N GLY A 228 17.20 21.18 10.11
CA GLY A 228 16.10 22.08 10.50
C GLY A 228 14.79 21.80 9.75
N TYR A 229 14.56 20.54 9.37
CA TYR A 229 13.40 20.12 8.60
C TYR A 229 12.31 19.56 9.51
N ALA A 230 11.09 20.06 9.34
CA ALA A 230 9.93 19.59 10.08
C ALA A 230 8.67 19.72 9.20
N ARG A 231 7.90 18.64 9.04
CA ARG A 231 6.68 18.61 8.21
C ARG A 231 5.57 17.79 8.85
N PRO A 232 4.30 18.19 8.63
CA PRO A 232 3.16 17.36 8.98
C PRO A 232 3.24 16.00 8.30
N TRP A 233 2.90 14.94 9.04
CA TRP A 233 2.96 13.59 8.56
C TRP A 233 1.64 12.87 8.77
N ASN A 234 1.10 12.32 7.68
CA ASN A 234 -0.03 11.42 7.69
C ASN A 234 -1.20 11.93 8.55
N SER A 235 -1.64 13.19 8.29
CA SER A 235 -2.79 13.79 8.97
C SER A 235 -3.99 12.86 8.88
N ARG A 236 -4.59 12.56 10.02
CA ARG A 236 -5.72 11.62 10.09
C ARG A 236 -6.95 12.14 9.34
N HIS A 237 -7.14 13.44 9.31
CA HIS A 237 -8.23 14.06 8.56
C HIS A 237 -8.03 13.92 7.05
N ASP A 238 -6.81 14.10 6.58
CA ASP A 238 -6.49 14.18 5.15
C ASP A 238 -6.06 12.85 4.52
N GLN A 239 -5.89 11.79 5.32
CA GLN A 239 -5.30 10.52 4.87
C GLN A 239 -5.99 9.90 3.64
N TYR A 240 -7.27 10.19 3.41
CA TYR A 240 -8.03 9.65 2.28
C TYR A 240 -7.97 10.53 1.03
N THR A 241 -7.65 11.81 1.17
CA THR A 241 -7.61 12.80 0.08
C THR A 241 -6.20 13.31 -0.19
N TRP A 242 -5.25 13.09 0.73
CA TRP A 242 -3.87 13.58 0.64
C TRP A 242 -3.23 13.35 -0.73
N ALA A 243 -3.44 12.19 -1.34
CA ALA A 243 -2.82 11.85 -2.60
C ALA A 243 -3.34 12.66 -3.79
N ILE A 244 -4.61 13.11 -3.74
CA ILE A 244 -5.32 13.76 -4.84
C ILE A 244 -5.58 15.25 -4.60
N ASP A 245 -5.55 15.72 -3.35
CA ASP A 245 -5.78 17.13 -2.98
C ASP A 245 -4.45 17.90 -3.00
N GLU A 246 -4.30 18.79 -3.97
CA GLU A 246 -3.07 19.59 -4.13
C GLU A 246 -2.81 20.52 -2.93
N THR A 247 -3.85 20.95 -2.22
CA THR A 247 -3.72 21.80 -1.02
C THR A 247 -3.02 21.09 0.13
N LYS A 248 -2.94 19.74 0.08
CA LYS A 248 -2.30 18.87 1.08
C LYS A 248 -0.91 18.41 0.67
N SER A 249 -0.37 18.93 -0.41
CA SER A 249 0.94 18.54 -0.95
C SER A 249 2.13 18.84 -0.01
N HIS A 250 1.96 19.76 0.93
CA HIS A 250 2.96 20.09 1.96
C HIS A 250 3.07 19.04 3.08
N GLN A 251 2.11 18.12 3.16
CA GLN A 251 2.13 17.01 4.11
C GLN A 251 2.89 15.82 3.52
N ILE A 252 3.59 15.09 4.38
CA ILE A 252 4.26 13.83 4.03
C ILE A 252 3.28 12.68 4.23
N GLY A 253 3.14 11.83 3.23
CA GLY A 253 2.34 10.60 3.31
C GLY A 253 3.11 9.42 3.89
N CYS A 254 2.45 8.29 3.98
CA CYS A 254 3.05 7.02 4.38
C CYS A 254 2.59 5.89 3.44
N ILE A 255 3.15 4.71 3.60
CA ILE A 255 2.78 3.54 2.78
C ILE A 255 1.26 3.28 2.75
N HIS A 256 0.54 3.53 3.86
CA HIS A 256 -0.91 3.28 3.91
C HIS A 256 -1.73 4.29 3.12
N THR A 257 -1.20 5.49 2.88
CA THR A 257 -1.86 6.54 2.10
C THR A 257 -1.43 6.55 0.63
N SER A 258 -0.33 5.88 0.29
CA SER A 258 0.25 5.83 -1.07
C SER A 258 0.10 4.48 -1.77
N GLN A 259 0.06 3.38 -1.03
CA GLN A 259 0.01 2.03 -1.61
C GLN A 259 -1.22 1.83 -2.50
N GLY A 260 -1.00 1.33 -3.71
CA GLY A 260 -2.03 1.15 -4.73
C GLY A 260 -2.25 2.37 -5.62
N LEU A 261 -1.66 3.53 -5.30
CA LEU A 261 -1.71 4.74 -6.11
C LEU A 261 -0.47 4.87 -7.00
N GLU A 262 -0.59 5.67 -8.05
CA GLU A 262 0.49 6.01 -8.97
C GLU A 262 0.73 7.51 -8.94
N PHE A 263 2.00 7.88 -9.01
CA PHE A 263 2.48 9.27 -9.07
C PHE A 263 3.51 9.39 -10.19
N ASP A 264 3.51 10.54 -10.87
CA ASP A 264 4.56 10.85 -11.84
C ASP A 264 5.92 11.03 -11.16
N TYR A 265 5.91 11.59 -9.93
CA TYR A 265 7.09 11.74 -9.08
C TYR A 265 6.76 11.41 -7.63
N ILE A 266 7.64 10.62 -7.02
CA ILE A 266 7.57 10.30 -5.59
C ILE A 266 8.91 10.60 -4.91
N GLY A 267 8.85 11.44 -3.87
CA GLY A 267 9.98 11.66 -2.98
C GLY A 267 9.88 10.71 -1.79
N VAL A 268 10.96 9.98 -1.50
CA VAL A 268 10.99 9.03 -0.39
C VAL A 268 12.02 9.48 0.64
N ILE A 269 11.57 9.66 1.90
CA ILE A 269 12.47 9.94 3.02
C ILE A 269 12.69 8.62 3.77
N LEU A 270 13.93 8.11 3.71
CA LEU A 270 14.37 6.98 4.52
C LEU A 270 14.69 7.49 5.93
N GLY A 271 14.12 6.86 6.93
CA GLY A 271 14.35 7.22 8.33
C GLY A 271 15.31 6.28 9.04
N LYS A 272 15.39 6.41 10.36
CA LYS A 272 16.28 5.59 11.20
C LYS A 272 15.72 4.18 11.49
N ASP A 273 14.53 3.86 10.98
CA ASP A 273 13.91 2.54 11.08
C ASP A 273 14.56 1.49 10.17
N ILE A 274 15.38 1.93 9.21
CA ILE A 274 16.17 1.08 8.32
C ILE A 274 17.63 1.56 8.31
N TYR A 275 18.59 0.64 8.31
CA TYR A 275 20.01 0.96 8.27
C TYR A 275 20.83 -0.13 7.54
N TYR A 276 21.98 0.28 7.03
CA TYR A 276 22.98 -0.64 6.48
C TYR A 276 24.05 -0.92 7.54
N ASP A 277 24.32 -2.21 7.75
CA ASP A 277 25.41 -2.66 8.62
C ASP A 277 26.65 -2.98 7.77
N PRO A 278 27.72 -2.18 7.84
CA PRO A 278 28.93 -2.40 7.05
C PRO A 278 29.72 -3.63 7.48
N ALA A 279 29.52 -4.15 8.70
CA ALA A 279 30.24 -5.32 9.18
C ALA A 279 29.69 -6.62 8.58
N THR A 280 28.39 -6.69 8.37
CA THR A 280 27.70 -7.85 7.80
C THR A 280 27.29 -7.66 6.35
N HIS A 281 27.45 -6.45 5.80
CA HIS A 281 26.95 -6.05 4.49
C HIS A 281 25.45 -6.28 4.31
N THR A 282 24.65 -6.07 5.38
CA THR A 282 23.22 -6.29 5.37
C THR A 282 22.44 -5.01 5.64
N ILE A 283 21.25 -4.91 5.01
CA ILE A 283 20.25 -3.90 5.33
C ILE A 283 19.31 -4.49 6.37
N ASN A 284 19.11 -3.77 7.48
CA ASN A 284 18.36 -4.24 8.62
C ASN A 284 17.32 -3.20 9.06
N GLY A 285 16.23 -3.70 9.64
CA GLY A 285 15.26 -2.87 10.34
C GLY A 285 15.67 -2.61 11.78
N ASP A 286 15.41 -1.40 12.28
CA ASP A 286 15.64 -1.03 13.68
C ASP A 286 14.32 -0.98 14.45
N TYR A 287 14.12 -1.94 15.35
CA TYR A 287 12.93 -2.01 16.19
C TYR A 287 12.73 -0.77 17.07
N ALA A 288 13.81 -0.16 17.56
CA ALA A 288 13.75 1.00 18.45
C ALA A 288 13.24 2.23 17.71
N ASN A 289 13.66 2.40 16.46
CA ASN A 289 13.31 3.52 15.61
C ASN A 289 12.12 3.25 14.66
N TYR A 290 11.50 2.08 14.72
CA TYR A 290 10.28 1.77 13.99
C TYR A 290 9.06 2.05 14.85
N TYR A 291 8.21 3.02 14.46
CA TYR A 291 7.12 3.54 15.28
C TYR A 291 5.71 3.08 14.86
N ASP A 292 5.55 2.24 13.83
CA ASP A 292 4.26 1.60 13.56
C ASP A 292 3.91 0.61 14.69
N LYS A 293 3.06 1.07 15.63
CA LYS A 293 2.65 0.26 16.78
C LYS A 293 1.97 -1.04 16.38
N THR A 294 1.20 -1.03 15.29
CA THR A 294 0.54 -2.22 14.76
C THR A 294 1.51 -3.09 13.99
N GLY A 295 2.37 -2.46 13.20
CA GLY A 295 3.36 -3.15 12.35
C GLY A 295 4.43 -3.89 13.13
N LYS A 296 4.73 -3.48 14.37
CA LYS A 296 5.77 -4.14 15.19
C LYS A 296 5.26 -5.12 16.25
N VAL A 297 3.95 -5.40 16.27
CA VAL A 297 3.39 -6.35 17.25
C VAL A 297 4.00 -7.74 17.06
N GLY A 298 4.54 -8.30 18.14
CA GLY A 298 5.16 -9.63 18.13
C GLY A 298 6.54 -9.72 17.47
N LEU A 299 7.13 -8.60 17.02
CA LEU A 299 8.41 -8.58 16.28
C LEU A 299 9.63 -8.24 17.14
N LYS A 300 9.47 -7.96 18.44
CA LYS A 300 10.58 -7.54 19.31
C LYS A 300 11.79 -8.50 19.29
N ASN A 301 11.53 -9.80 19.19
CA ASN A 301 12.56 -10.85 19.19
C ASN A 301 12.67 -11.56 17.83
N LYS A 302 12.24 -10.89 16.74
CA LYS A 302 12.24 -11.42 15.39
C LYS A 302 12.84 -10.39 14.40
N PRO A 303 14.14 -10.12 14.49
CA PRO A 303 14.78 -9.05 13.71
C PRO A 303 14.67 -9.26 12.19
N ASP A 304 14.78 -10.51 11.72
CA ASP A 304 14.70 -10.81 10.29
C ASP A 304 13.29 -10.54 9.73
N GLU A 305 12.27 -10.93 10.50
CA GLU A 305 10.88 -10.70 10.13
C GLU A 305 10.55 -9.20 10.15
N LEU A 306 11.02 -8.47 11.17
CA LEU A 306 10.92 -7.01 11.23
C LEU A 306 11.59 -6.35 10.02
N SER A 307 12.83 -6.75 9.72
CA SER A 307 13.60 -6.22 8.59
C SER A 307 12.87 -6.44 7.27
N ARG A 308 12.26 -7.61 7.07
CA ARG A 308 11.45 -7.91 5.89
C ARG A 308 10.28 -6.94 5.75
N TYR A 309 9.49 -6.69 6.79
CA TYR A 309 8.37 -5.75 6.73
C TYR A 309 8.82 -4.31 6.47
N ILE A 310 9.90 -3.86 7.12
CA ILE A 310 10.42 -2.50 6.90
C ILE A 310 10.95 -2.33 5.46
N LYS A 311 11.69 -3.32 4.94
CA LYS A 311 12.14 -3.32 3.53
C LYS A 311 10.96 -3.23 2.56
N ASN A 312 9.89 -3.97 2.81
CA ASN A 312 8.68 -3.94 1.99
C ASN A 312 7.93 -2.59 2.05
N ILE A 313 8.06 -1.83 3.14
CA ILE A 313 7.52 -0.45 3.22
C ILE A 313 8.26 0.49 2.26
N TYR A 314 9.56 0.29 2.09
CA TYR A 314 10.41 1.14 1.23
C TYR A 314 10.54 0.62 -0.21
N ARG A 315 10.04 -0.56 -0.53
CA ARG A 315 9.93 -1.09 -1.89
C ARG A 315 8.77 -0.43 -2.63
#